data_ec5757fb1de5c7067b2b76e56b638523
#
_entry.id   ec5757fb1de5c7067b2b76e56b638523
#
_cell.length_a   1.000
_cell.length_b   1.000
_cell.length_c   1.000
_cell.angle_alpha   90.00
_cell.angle_beta   90.00
_cell.angle_gamma   90.00
#
_symmetry.space_group_name_H-M   'P 1'
#
loop_
_entity.id
_entity.type
_entity.pdbx_description
1 polymer ?
#
loop_
_entity_poly.entity_id
_entity_poly.type
_entity_poly.pdbx_seq_one_letter_code
_entity_poly.pdbx_strand_id
1 'polypeptide(L)'
;MKRFFFLVLIFQNAFSQEIPLNVQKIIKAYPDQIIGYKDNKIIFSDKTTLIYDDFKNKTDQELLDSPDIEDQFKFVYNKADKNLIPKDDPGRIRNEAFFKKIYGNSKSEVESKMTEIIWCPKLVNQKIKVTTVNGIDKIIKKLSAELDNNPEFKKYIIDIGGTFNWRKISGTNRLSMHSFGMTIDINIKNSNYWQWDCNCKNEDATLSYRNQIPLKLVSIFEKYGFIWGGNWKHYDTMHFEFRPELLL
;
A
#
# COMPACT_ATOMS: atom_id res chain seq x y z
N MET A 1 -35.62 -46.37 -45.78
CA MET A 1 -35.60 -45.01 -45.25
C MET A 1 -34.52 -44.89 -44.19
N LYS A 2 -33.38 -44.31 -44.53
CA LYS A 2 -32.24 -44.07 -43.55
C LYS A 2 -32.45 -42.66 -42.96
N ARG A 3 -32.67 -42.56 -41.63
CA ARG A 3 -32.74 -41.30 -40.91
C ARG A 3 -31.32 -40.86 -40.58
N PHE A 4 -30.89 -39.74 -41.14
CA PHE A 4 -29.68 -39.02 -40.75
C PHE A 4 -29.97 -38.17 -39.51
N PHE A 5 -29.29 -38.48 -38.38
CA PHE A 5 -29.28 -37.61 -37.22
C PHE A 5 -28.16 -36.55 -37.41
N PHE A 6 -28.56 -35.29 -37.55
CA PHE A 6 -27.61 -34.18 -37.55
C PHE A 6 -27.30 -33.84 -36.08
N LEU A 7 -26.07 -34.14 -35.65
CA LEU A 7 -25.56 -33.73 -34.35
C LEU A 7 -25.09 -32.27 -34.46
N VAL A 8 -25.87 -31.34 -33.91
CA VAL A 8 -25.47 -29.90 -33.80
C VAL A 8 -24.53 -29.77 -32.62
N LEU A 9 -23.24 -29.69 -32.90
CA LEU A 9 -22.23 -29.31 -31.91
C LEU A 9 -22.35 -27.80 -31.62
N ILE A 10 -22.98 -27.46 -30.50
CA ILE A 10 -22.97 -26.09 -29.96
C ILE A 10 -21.59 -25.86 -29.35
N PHE A 11 -20.72 -25.17 -30.09
CA PHE A 11 -19.50 -24.59 -29.52
C PHE A 11 -19.92 -23.46 -28.56
N GLN A 12 -19.93 -23.73 -27.26
CA GLN A 12 -19.97 -22.69 -26.26
C GLN A 12 -18.58 -21.98 -26.31
N ASN A 13 -18.52 -20.82 -26.96
CA ASN A 13 -17.42 -19.90 -26.79
C ASN A 13 -17.43 -19.44 -25.32
N ALA A 14 -16.66 -20.07 -24.46
CA ALA A 14 -16.33 -19.52 -23.17
C ALA A 14 -15.49 -18.26 -23.42
N PHE A 15 -16.12 -17.10 -23.49
CA PHE A 15 -15.41 -15.83 -23.37
C PHE A 15 -14.72 -15.82 -22.02
N SER A 16 -13.43 -16.07 -22.01
CA SER A 16 -12.59 -15.82 -20.84
C SER A 16 -12.72 -14.31 -20.55
N GLN A 17 -13.30 -13.96 -19.42
CA GLN A 17 -13.38 -12.56 -18.99
C GLN A 17 -11.96 -12.02 -18.89
N GLU A 18 -11.65 -10.95 -19.62
CA GLU A 18 -10.35 -10.30 -19.54
C GLU A 18 -10.15 -9.73 -18.12
N ILE A 19 -9.02 -10.10 -17.51
CA ILE A 19 -8.69 -9.64 -16.15
C ILE A 19 -8.16 -8.20 -16.25
N PRO A 20 -8.79 -7.21 -15.60
CA PRO A 20 -8.31 -5.84 -15.61
C PRO A 20 -6.84 -5.71 -15.21
N LEU A 21 -6.09 -4.80 -15.82
CA LEU A 21 -4.66 -4.64 -15.57
C LEU A 21 -4.33 -4.42 -14.09
N ASN A 22 -5.12 -3.59 -13.39
CA ASN A 22 -4.92 -3.35 -11.97
C ASN A 22 -5.18 -4.61 -11.12
N VAL A 23 -6.12 -5.46 -11.52
CA VAL A 23 -6.34 -6.76 -10.87
C VAL A 23 -5.14 -7.70 -11.09
N GLN A 24 -4.54 -7.70 -12.28
CA GLN A 24 -3.32 -8.47 -12.54
C GLN A 24 -2.17 -8.02 -11.63
N LYS A 25 -2.02 -6.69 -11.42
CA LYS A 25 -1.05 -6.12 -10.47
C LYS A 25 -1.33 -6.59 -9.03
N ILE A 26 -2.58 -6.57 -8.59
CA ILE A 26 -3.00 -7.06 -7.26
C ILE A 26 -2.65 -8.55 -7.09
N ILE A 27 -3.01 -9.41 -8.05
CA ILE A 27 -2.70 -10.85 -7.98
C ILE A 27 -1.19 -11.07 -7.88
N LYS A 28 -0.40 -10.34 -8.67
CA LYS A 28 1.06 -10.42 -8.66
C LYS A 28 1.68 -9.90 -7.34
N ALA A 29 1.07 -8.88 -6.75
CA ALA A 29 1.53 -8.26 -5.50
C ALA A 29 1.25 -9.11 -4.25
N TYR A 30 0.16 -9.90 -4.27
CA TYR A 30 -0.34 -10.66 -3.12
C TYR A 30 -0.63 -12.13 -3.46
N PRO A 31 0.37 -12.88 -3.98
CA PRO A 31 0.14 -14.21 -4.57
C PRO A 31 -0.32 -15.26 -3.55
N ASP A 32 0.03 -15.11 -2.27
CA ASP A 32 -0.37 -16.05 -1.21
C ASP A 32 -1.82 -15.83 -0.75
N GLN A 33 -2.36 -14.62 -0.94
CA GLN A 33 -3.69 -14.24 -0.46
C GLN A 33 -4.74 -14.21 -1.57
N ILE A 34 -4.34 -13.92 -2.83
CA ILE A 34 -5.26 -13.68 -3.93
C ILE A 34 -5.00 -14.71 -5.03
N ILE A 35 -6.04 -15.51 -5.33
CA ILE A 35 -5.96 -16.63 -6.26
C ILE A 35 -6.66 -16.38 -7.60
N GLY A 36 -7.37 -15.26 -7.74
CA GLY A 36 -8.04 -14.95 -9.00
C GLY A 36 -9.03 -13.79 -8.96
N TYR A 37 -9.73 -13.67 -10.10
CA TYR A 37 -10.76 -12.68 -10.33
C TYR A 37 -11.86 -13.27 -11.18
N LYS A 38 -13.11 -13.05 -10.81
CA LYS A 38 -14.29 -13.47 -11.59
C LYS A 38 -15.49 -12.61 -11.24
N ASP A 39 -16.32 -12.28 -12.24
CA ASP A 39 -17.59 -11.56 -12.07
C ASP A 39 -17.42 -10.30 -11.20
N ASN A 40 -16.43 -9.45 -11.54
CA ASN A 40 -16.09 -8.22 -10.83
C ASN A 40 -15.72 -8.43 -9.34
N LYS A 41 -15.16 -9.59 -8.99
CA LYS A 41 -14.76 -9.92 -7.62
C LYS A 41 -13.33 -10.46 -7.56
N ILE A 42 -12.55 -9.94 -6.62
CA ILE A 42 -11.28 -10.52 -6.21
C ILE A 42 -11.57 -11.79 -5.40
N ILE A 43 -10.90 -12.89 -5.71
CA ILE A 43 -11.04 -14.18 -5.04
C ILE A 43 -9.80 -14.42 -4.16
N PHE A 44 -10.05 -14.58 -2.87
CA PHE A 44 -8.99 -14.87 -1.90
C PHE A 44 -8.70 -16.36 -1.76
N SER A 45 -7.55 -16.71 -1.20
CA SER A 45 -7.10 -18.11 -1.01
C SER A 45 -8.06 -18.94 -0.14
N ASP A 46 -8.81 -18.32 0.77
CA ASP A 46 -9.86 -18.95 1.57
C ASP A 46 -11.22 -19.06 0.86
N LYS A 47 -11.28 -18.79 -0.45
CA LYS A 47 -12.49 -18.83 -1.30
C LYS A 47 -13.49 -17.70 -1.06
N THR A 48 -13.25 -16.79 -0.15
CA THR A 48 -14.09 -15.59 -0.01
C THR A 48 -13.79 -14.59 -1.11
N THR A 49 -14.68 -13.62 -1.31
CA THR A 49 -14.55 -12.61 -2.36
C THR A 49 -14.81 -11.21 -1.83
N LEU A 50 -14.20 -10.21 -2.48
CA LEU A 50 -14.57 -8.80 -2.37
C LEU A 50 -14.88 -8.22 -3.75
N ILE A 51 -15.86 -7.32 -3.81
CA ILE A 51 -16.18 -6.58 -5.04
C ILE A 51 -14.96 -5.73 -5.40
N TYR A 52 -14.57 -5.75 -6.68
CA TYR A 52 -13.46 -4.97 -7.18
C TYR A 52 -13.86 -3.52 -7.45
N ASP A 53 -14.96 -3.29 -8.17
CA ASP A 53 -15.46 -1.99 -8.59
C ASP A 53 -16.98 -1.92 -8.34
N ASP A 54 -17.45 -0.90 -7.63
CA ASP A 54 -18.87 -0.68 -7.36
C ASP A 54 -19.55 0.21 -8.44
N PHE A 55 -18.79 0.62 -9.45
CA PHE A 55 -19.22 1.45 -10.59
C PHE A 55 -19.80 2.82 -10.18
N LYS A 56 -19.48 3.34 -9.01
CA LYS A 56 -19.95 4.63 -8.56
C LYS A 56 -18.95 5.75 -8.86
N ASN A 57 -19.46 6.89 -9.27
CA ASN A 57 -18.68 8.11 -9.26
C ASN A 57 -18.64 8.68 -7.84
N LYS A 58 -17.46 8.77 -7.27
CA LYS A 58 -17.23 9.20 -5.89
C LYS A 58 -16.57 10.58 -5.85
N THR A 59 -16.99 11.40 -4.90
CA THR A 59 -16.30 12.64 -4.53
C THR A 59 -14.96 12.32 -3.87
N ASP A 60 -14.04 13.29 -3.78
CA ASP A 60 -12.75 13.09 -3.13
C ASP A 60 -12.88 12.62 -1.68
N GLN A 61 -13.88 13.10 -0.94
CA GLN A 61 -14.14 12.65 0.42
C GLN A 61 -14.65 11.19 0.45
N GLU A 62 -15.55 10.80 -0.47
CA GLU A 62 -16.05 9.42 -0.57
C GLU A 62 -14.95 8.46 -0.99
N LEU A 63 -14.02 8.87 -1.88
CA LEU A 63 -12.84 8.09 -2.23
C LEU A 63 -11.94 7.81 -1.03
N LEU A 64 -11.86 8.74 -0.07
CA LEU A 64 -11.11 8.52 1.15
C LEU A 64 -11.87 7.65 2.16
N ASP A 65 -13.19 7.83 2.33
CA ASP A 65 -13.96 7.23 3.42
C ASP A 65 -14.58 5.88 3.07
N SER A 66 -14.91 5.63 1.80
CA SER A 66 -15.58 4.40 1.35
C SER A 66 -15.17 3.95 -0.06
N PRO A 67 -13.87 3.88 -0.36
CA PRO A 67 -13.42 3.43 -1.67
C PRO A 67 -13.71 1.95 -1.87
N ASP A 68 -13.93 1.53 -3.13
CA ASP A 68 -13.79 0.15 -3.53
C ASP A 68 -12.29 -0.20 -3.83
N ILE A 69 -12.03 -1.39 -4.36
CA ILE A 69 -10.65 -1.81 -4.61
C ILE A 69 -10.08 -1.12 -5.87
N GLU A 70 -10.91 -0.84 -6.87
CA GLU A 70 -10.52 -0.14 -8.09
C GLU A 70 -10.08 1.29 -7.81
N ASP A 71 -10.78 2.00 -6.96
CA ASP A 71 -10.50 3.38 -6.56
C ASP A 71 -9.06 3.58 -6.05
N GLN A 72 -8.43 2.55 -5.48
CA GLN A 72 -7.04 2.62 -5.00
C GLN A 72 -6.04 2.95 -6.11
N PHE A 73 -6.42 2.74 -7.38
CA PHE A 73 -5.60 3.00 -8.57
C PHE A 73 -5.96 4.30 -9.28
N LYS A 74 -6.86 5.11 -8.72
CA LYS A 74 -7.28 6.38 -9.33
C LYS A 74 -6.12 7.30 -9.66
N PHE A 75 -5.13 7.37 -8.77
CA PHE A 75 -3.93 8.16 -8.97
C PHE A 75 -2.73 7.24 -9.21
N VAL A 76 -1.98 7.52 -10.27
CA VAL A 76 -0.78 6.75 -10.61
C VAL A 76 0.36 7.13 -9.67
N TYR A 77 0.95 6.12 -9.01
CA TYR A 77 2.16 6.34 -8.24
C TYR A 77 3.38 6.45 -9.19
N ASN A 78 3.97 7.63 -9.25
CA ASN A 78 5.23 7.85 -9.95
C ASN A 78 6.38 7.73 -8.95
N LYS A 79 7.43 6.99 -9.33
CA LYS A 79 8.62 6.89 -8.48
C LYS A 79 9.22 8.27 -8.22
N ALA A 80 9.81 8.45 -7.05
CA ALA A 80 10.33 9.73 -6.61
C ALA A 80 11.35 10.34 -7.60
N ASP A 81 11.10 11.56 -8.02
CA ASP A 81 11.95 12.35 -8.92
C ASP A 81 12.17 13.74 -8.32
N LYS A 82 13.38 14.32 -8.56
CA LYS A 82 13.76 15.64 -8.03
C LYS A 82 12.91 16.80 -8.54
N ASN A 83 12.25 16.62 -9.68
CA ASN A 83 11.40 17.64 -10.30
C ASN A 83 9.91 17.41 -9.96
N LEU A 84 9.57 16.35 -9.23
CA LEU A 84 8.20 16.02 -8.91
C LEU A 84 7.69 16.95 -7.80
N ILE A 85 6.67 17.76 -8.14
CA ILE A 85 5.81 18.43 -7.18
C ILE A 85 4.49 17.65 -7.19
N PRO A 86 4.15 16.92 -6.11
CA PRO A 86 2.94 16.10 -6.09
C PRO A 86 1.68 16.94 -6.27
N LYS A 87 0.77 16.49 -7.13
CA LYS A 87 -0.53 17.13 -7.39
C LYS A 87 -1.70 16.29 -6.88
N ASP A 88 -1.46 14.98 -6.74
CA ASP A 88 -2.42 13.97 -6.34
C ASP A 88 -1.90 13.17 -5.15
N ASP A 89 -2.71 12.27 -4.62
CA ASP A 89 -2.41 11.46 -3.44
C ASP A 89 -2.36 9.95 -3.76
N PRO A 90 -1.45 9.46 -4.62
CA PRO A 90 -1.39 8.06 -5.01
C PRO A 90 -1.10 7.16 -3.81
N GLY A 91 -2.04 6.26 -3.49
CA GLY A 91 -1.96 5.35 -2.34
C GLY A 91 -2.63 5.85 -1.05
N ARG A 92 -3.16 7.08 -0.99
CA ARG A 92 -3.99 7.53 0.15
C ARG A 92 -5.42 6.96 0.10
N ILE A 93 -5.94 6.59 -1.07
CA ILE A 93 -7.21 5.87 -1.22
C ILE A 93 -6.96 4.41 -0.85
N ARG A 94 -7.67 3.90 0.16
CA ARG A 94 -7.42 2.57 0.74
C ARG A 94 -8.72 1.87 1.08
N ASN A 95 -9.03 0.76 0.41
CA ASN A 95 -10.15 -0.08 0.78
C ASN A 95 -9.81 -0.87 2.06
N GLU A 96 -10.38 -0.47 3.18
CA GLU A 96 -10.08 -1.07 4.50
C GLU A 96 -10.41 -2.57 4.54
N ALA A 97 -11.50 -3.01 3.88
CA ALA A 97 -11.88 -4.43 3.84
C ALA A 97 -10.82 -5.29 3.13
N PHE A 98 -10.20 -4.76 2.06
CA PHE A 98 -9.11 -5.42 1.35
C PHE A 98 -7.89 -5.62 2.25
N PHE A 99 -7.43 -4.60 2.96
CA PHE A 99 -6.28 -4.72 3.85
C PHE A 99 -6.57 -5.58 5.08
N LYS A 100 -7.77 -5.47 5.65
CA LYS A 100 -8.21 -6.37 6.72
C LYS A 100 -8.20 -7.83 6.29
N LYS A 101 -8.62 -8.12 5.06
CA LYS A 101 -8.63 -9.47 4.51
C LYS A 101 -7.22 -10.06 4.37
N ILE A 102 -6.25 -9.24 3.98
CA ILE A 102 -4.86 -9.65 3.80
C ILE A 102 -4.14 -9.79 5.15
N TYR A 103 -4.21 -8.76 5.99
CA TYR A 103 -3.36 -8.64 7.17
C TYR A 103 -4.03 -9.11 8.46
N GLY A 104 -5.33 -8.96 8.60
CA GLY A 104 -6.12 -9.34 9.76
C GLY A 104 -7.23 -8.33 10.07
N ASN A 105 -8.36 -8.83 10.53
CA ASN A 105 -9.59 -8.07 10.73
C ASN A 105 -9.66 -7.36 12.10
N SER A 106 -8.77 -7.71 13.01
CA SER A 106 -8.69 -7.16 14.35
C SER A 106 -7.25 -6.95 14.81
N LYS A 107 -7.07 -6.14 15.85
CA LYS A 107 -5.75 -5.92 16.47
C LYS A 107 -5.07 -7.24 16.84
N SER A 108 -5.81 -8.16 17.48
CA SER A 108 -5.28 -9.45 17.91
C SER A 108 -4.87 -10.35 16.76
N GLU A 109 -5.65 -10.37 15.66
CA GLU A 109 -5.29 -11.12 14.45
C GLU A 109 -4.03 -10.57 13.78
N VAL A 110 -3.88 -9.25 13.69
CA VAL A 110 -2.66 -8.65 13.15
C VAL A 110 -1.48 -8.93 14.08
N GLU A 111 -1.64 -8.73 15.41
CA GLU A 111 -0.58 -8.97 16.37
C GLU A 111 -0.07 -10.42 16.38
N SER A 112 -0.94 -11.40 16.11
CA SER A 112 -0.56 -12.81 15.99
C SER A 112 0.36 -13.12 14.80
N LYS A 113 0.38 -12.23 13.80
CA LYS A 113 1.20 -12.33 12.59
C LYS A 113 2.41 -11.39 12.61
N MET A 114 2.70 -10.77 13.77
CA MET A 114 3.83 -9.84 13.90
C MET A 114 5.09 -10.56 14.39
N THR A 115 6.22 -10.00 14.01
CA THR A 115 7.53 -10.42 14.53
C THR A 115 8.40 -9.20 14.85
N GLU A 116 9.35 -9.38 15.76
CA GLU A 116 10.36 -8.36 16.05
C GLU A 116 11.59 -8.60 15.17
N ILE A 117 12.13 -7.52 14.61
CA ILE A 117 13.37 -7.54 13.84
C ILE A 117 14.29 -6.41 14.32
N ILE A 118 15.60 -6.52 14.02
CA ILE A 118 16.55 -5.44 14.25
C ILE A 118 16.62 -4.58 12.99
N TRP A 119 16.26 -3.32 13.14
CA TRP A 119 16.35 -2.30 12.10
C TRP A 119 17.76 -1.74 12.02
N CYS A 120 18.37 -1.77 10.84
CA CYS A 120 19.71 -1.27 10.53
C CYS A 120 20.73 -1.63 11.61
N PRO A 121 21.08 -2.94 11.78
CA PRO A 121 21.86 -3.45 12.90
C PRO A 121 23.24 -2.81 13.03
N LYS A 122 23.83 -2.29 11.94
CA LYS A 122 25.14 -1.61 11.99
C LYS A 122 25.02 -0.12 12.34
N LEU A 123 24.05 0.60 11.76
CA LEU A 123 23.94 2.05 11.90
C LEU A 123 23.03 2.47 13.04
N VAL A 124 21.99 1.70 13.37
CA VAL A 124 20.91 2.09 14.28
C VAL A 124 20.70 1.07 15.39
N ASN A 125 20.61 -0.21 15.07
CA ASN A 125 20.38 -1.32 16.00
C ASN A 125 19.10 -1.17 16.84
N GLN A 126 17.99 -0.74 16.22
CA GLN A 126 16.70 -0.52 16.87
C GLN A 126 15.78 -1.75 16.65
N LYS A 127 15.10 -2.21 17.70
CA LYS A 127 14.05 -3.22 17.59
C LYS A 127 12.79 -2.60 17.03
N ILE A 128 12.19 -3.25 16.04
CA ILE A 128 10.92 -2.85 15.44
C ILE A 128 10.00 -4.06 15.28
N LYS A 129 8.69 -3.82 15.38
CA LYS A 129 7.66 -4.86 15.23
C LYS A 129 6.97 -4.70 13.88
N VAL A 130 7.01 -5.73 13.02
CA VAL A 130 6.49 -5.71 11.67
C VAL A 130 5.70 -6.97 11.36
N THR A 131 4.81 -6.93 10.36
CA THR A 131 4.05 -8.11 9.95
C THR A 131 4.91 -9.12 9.18
N THR A 132 4.59 -10.41 9.32
CA THR A 132 5.17 -11.50 8.52
C THR A 132 4.38 -11.78 7.24
N VAL A 133 3.18 -11.21 7.11
CA VAL A 133 2.33 -11.36 5.92
C VAL A 133 3.06 -10.85 4.68
N ASN A 134 2.94 -11.54 3.57
CA ASN A 134 3.67 -11.26 2.31
C ASN A 134 5.20 -11.26 2.44
N GLY A 135 5.75 -11.84 3.51
CA GLY A 135 7.17 -11.84 3.77
C GLY A 135 7.77 -10.46 4.07
N ILE A 136 6.95 -9.50 4.52
CA ILE A 136 7.38 -8.12 4.78
C ILE A 136 8.53 -8.06 5.78
N ASP A 137 8.54 -8.92 6.80
CA ASP A 137 9.66 -9.02 7.75
C ASP A 137 10.99 -9.35 7.04
N LYS A 138 10.96 -10.25 6.06
CA LYS A 138 12.15 -10.62 5.25
C LYS A 138 12.54 -9.51 4.30
N ILE A 139 11.55 -8.83 3.72
CA ILE A 139 11.74 -7.69 2.83
C ILE A 139 12.41 -6.54 3.62
N ILE A 140 11.88 -6.19 4.80
CA ILE A 140 12.44 -5.12 5.64
C ILE A 140 13.85 -5.48 6.13
N LYS A 141 14.15 -6.73 6.44
CA LYS A 141 15.54 -7.15 6.76
C LYS A 141 16.50 -6.90 5.60
N LYS A 142 16.11 -7.16 4.35
CA LYS A 142 16.93 -6.88 3.15
C LYS A 142 17.10 -5.37 2.93
N LEU A 143 16.00 -4.61 3.02
CA LEU A 143 16.01 -3.15 2.96
C LEU A 143 16.94 -2.56 4.02
N SER A 144 16.82 -3.01 5.26
CA SER A 144 17.64 -2.61 6.41
C SER A 144 19.13 -2.86 6.17
N ALA A 145 19.48 -4.04 5.62
CA ALA A 145 20.85 -4.36 5.28
C ALA A 145 21.42 -3.47 4.14
N GLU A 146 20.58 -3.09 3.16
CA GLU A 146 21.00 -2.15 2.12
C GLU A 146 21.21 -0.74 2.67
N LEU A 147 20.33 -0.27 3.57
CA LEU A 147 20.47 1.02 4.25
C LEU A 147 21.74 1.06 5.13
N ASP A 148 22.11 -0.03 5.79
CA ASP A 148 23.31 -0.15 6.60
C ASP A 148 24.64 0.05 5.83
N ASN A 149 24.58 -0.04 4.50
CA ASN A 149 25.74 0.24 3.63
C ASN A 149 25.79 1.71 3.17
N ASN A 150 24.88 2.56 3.65
CA ASN A 150 24.77 3.97 3.28
C ASN A 150 24.76 4.84 4.54
N PRO A 151 25.91 5.06 5.21
CA PRO A 151 25.99 5.76 6.50
C PRO A 151 25.50 7.21 6.45
N GLU A 152 25.46 7.82 5.25
CA GLU A 152 24.90 9.16 5.04
C GLU A 152 23.40 9.23 5.36
N PHE A 153 22.69 8.09 5.38
CA PHE A 153 21.26 8.04 5.71
C PHE A 153 20.97 7.92 7.20
N LYS A 154 22.00 7.72 8.06
CA LYS A 154 21.81 7.45 9.50
C LYS A 154 20.85 8.44 10.17
N LYS A 155 20.96 9.73 9.92
CA LYS A 155 20.11 10.76 10.55
C LYS A 155 18.63 10.64 10.19
N TYR A 156 18.30 10.01 9.04
CA TYR A 156 16.90 9.81 8.59
C TYR A 156 16.31 8.50 9.10
N ILE A 157 17.13 7.52 9.43
CA ILE A 157 16.70 6.15 9.77
C ILE A 157 16.89 5.78 11.24
N ILE A 158 17.51 6.65 12.04
CA ILE A 158 17.61 6.54 13.52
C ILE A 158 16.34 7.10 14.16
N ASP A 159 15.94 6.59 15.32
CA ASP A 159 14.77 7.05 16.07
C ASP A 159 13.51 7.09 15.18
N ILE A 160 13.22 5.97 14.52
CA ILE A 160 12.04 5.89 13.63
C ILE A 160 10.76 6.19 14.39
N GLY A 161 9.80 6.87 13.72
CA GLY A 161 8.54 7.29 14.30
C GLY A 161 7.60 6.14 14.64
N GLY A 162 7.73 5.00 13.96
CA GLY A 162 6.97 3.79 14.27
C GLY A 162 6.71 2.87 13.10
N THR A 163 6.22 1.67 13.42
CA THR A 163 5.83 0.65 12.42
C THR A 163 4.41 0.16 12.67
N PHE A 164 4.10 -0.37 13.85
CA PHE A 164 2.80 -0.91 14.18
C PHE A 164 2.11 -0.08 15.28
N ASN A 165 0.90 0.36 14.96
CA ASN A 165 0.01 1.01 15.92
C ASN A 165 -1.45 0.88 15.45
N TRP A 166 -2.23 0.02 16.14
CA TRP A 166 -3.64 -0.19 15.83
C TRP A 166 -4.47 1.02 16.26
N ARG A 167 -4.77 1.92 15.33
CA ARG A 167 -5.53 3.15 15.58
C ARG A 167 -6.24 3.65 14.33
N LYS A 168 -7.25 4.48 14.53
CA LYS A 168 -7.80 5.31 13.46
C LYS A 168 -6.87 6.49 13.15
N ILE A 169 -6.97 7.01 11.94
CA ILE A 169 -6.35 8.28 11.55
C ILE A 169 -7.07 9.39 12.32
N SER A 170 -6.30 10.30 12.93
CA SER A 170 -6.86 11.40 13.75
C SER A 170 -7.90 12.20 12.99
N GLY A 171 -9.07 12.43 13.61
CA GLY A 171 -10.19 13.16 13.01
C GLY A 171 -11.01 12.40 11.97
N THR A 172 -10.76 11.10 11.78
CA THR A 172 -11.48 10.25 10.80
C THR A 172 -11.98 8.95 11.40
N ASN A 173 -12.83 8.24 10.65
CA ASN A 173 -13.22 6.85 10.98
C ASN A 173 -12.34 5.80 10.30
N ARG A 174 -11.39 6.19 9.47
CA ARG A 174 -10.51 5.33 8.68
C ARG A 174 -9.40 4.72 9.54
N LEU A 175 -9.12 3.45 9.35
CA LEU A 175 -8.01 2.76 10.03
C LEU A 175 -6.67 3.23 9.42
N SER A 176 -5.72 3.53 10.28
CA SER A 176 -4.34 3.83 9.83
C SER A 176 -3.67 2.58 9.28
N MET A 177 -2.85 2.71 8.23
CA MET A 177 -2.10 1.58 7.67
C MET A 177 -1.03 1.03 8.64
N HIS A 178 -0.59 1.82 9.62
CA HIS A 178 0.19 1.33 10.74
C HIS A 178 -0.50 0.20 11.52
N SER A 179 -1.83 0.14 11.48
CA SER A 179 -2.60 -0.92 12.12
C SER A 179 -2.30 -2.31 11.55
N PHE A 180 -1.74 -2.39 10.35
CA PHE A 180 -1.41 -3.65 9.69
C PHE A 180 0.07 -4.04 9.81
N GLY A 181 0.91 -3.19 10.41
CA GLY A 181 2.36 -3.45 10.59
C GLY A 181 3.14 -3.54 9.28
N MET A 182 2.63 -2.92 8.21
CA MET A 182 3.20 -2.90 6.87
C MET A 182 3.79 -1.54 6.49
N THR A 183 3.91 -0.63 7.45
CA THR A 183 4.41 0.73 7.27
C THR A 183 5.63 0.99 8.13
N ILE A 184 6.43 1.97 7.73
CA ILE A 184 7.55 2.50 8.50
C ILE A 184 7.50 4.02 8.42
N ASP A 185 7.38 4.69 9.56
CA ASP A 185 7.68 6.11 9.67
C ASP A 185 9.14 6.26 10.09
N ILE A 186 9.98 6.82 9.21
CA ILE A 186 11.37 7.10 9.50
C ILE A 186 11.51 8.30 10.47
N ASN A 187 12.73 8.83 10.68
CA ASN A 187 12.96 9.88 11.68
C ASN A 187 12.09 11.13 11.46
N ILE A 188 11.23 11.42 12.43
CA ILE A 188 10.27 12.54 12.38
C ILE A 188 10.97 13.89 12.31
N LYS A 189 12.09 14.07 13.03
CA LYS A 189 12.79 15.36 13.12
C LYS A 189 13.41 15.81 11.79
N ASN A 190 13.68 14.87 10.89
CA ASN A 190 14.23 15.11 9.57
C ASN A 190 13.19 14.94 8.46
N SER A 191 11.91 15.05 8.79
CA SER A 191 10.78 14.83 7.87
C SER A 191 9.85 16.02 7.86
N ASN A 192 8.96 16.06 6.88
CA ASN A 192 7.93 17.06 6.73
C ASN A 192 6.55 16.37 6.65
N TYR A 193 5.57 16.98 7.27
CA TYR A 193 4.18 16.55 7.19
C TYR A 193 3.27 17.75 6.91
N TRP A 194 2.41 17.64 5.90
CA TRP A 194 1.63 18.76 5.39
C TRP A 194 0.84 19.51 6.46
N GLN A 195 0.19 18.81 7.42
CA GLN A 195 -0.59 19.46 8.46
C GLN A 195 0.25 20.27 9.44
N TRP A 196 1.49 19.82 9.69
CA TRP A 196 2.41 20.57 10.55
C TRP A 196 2.96 21.80 9.83
N ASP A 197 3.33 21.63 8.55
CA ASP A 197 3.94 22.70 7.76
C ASP A 197 2.95 23.83 7.41
N CYS A 198 1.67 23.51 7.18
CA CYS A 198 0.63 24.54 6.95
C CYS A 198 -0.08 25.00 8.23
N ASN A 199 0.11 24.28 9.35
CA ASN A 199 -0.69 24.46 10.57
C ASN A 199 -2.21 24.40 10.29
N CYS A 200 -2.63 23.49 9.46
CA CYS A 200 -4.00 23.33 8.98
C CYS A 200 -4.43 21.86 8.94
N LYS A 201 -5.75 21.60 8.82
CA LYS A 201 -6.34 20.26 8.72
C LYS A 201 -7.30 20.12 7.54
N ASN A 202 -7.48 21.20 6.77
CA ASN A 202 -8.39 21.20 5.63
C ASN A 202 -7.70 20.55 4.42
N GLU A 203 -8.29 19.51 3.87
CA GLU A 203 -7.80 18.79 2.66
C GLU A 203 -7.78 19.70 1.41
N ASP A 204 -8.58 20.78 1.38
CA ASP A 204 -8.59 21.76 0.28
C ASP A 204 -7.54 22.86 0.43
N ALA A 205 -6.71 22.82 1.47
CA ALA A 205 -5.71 23.85 1.71
C ALA A 205 -4.68 23.93 0.58
N THR A 206 -4.25 25.15 0.25
CA THR A 206 -3.10 25.35 -0.65
C THR A 206 -1.82 25.01 0.10
N LEU A 207 -1.13 23.96 -0.35
CA LEU A 207 0.07 23.43 0.31
C LEU A 207 1.33 23.88 -0.43
N SER A 208 2.37 24.24 0.34
CA SER A 208 3.72 24.41 -0.16
C SER A 208 4.51 23.13 0.11
N TYR A 209 4.82 22.37 -0.94
CA TYR A 209 5.55 21.10 -0.81
C TYR A 209 6.92 21.29 -0.15
N ARG A 210 7.21 20.47 0.84
CA ARG A 210 8.51 20.43 1.53
C ARG A 210 8.99 18.99 1.66
N ASN A 211 10.29 18.81 1.42
CA ASN A 211 10.96 17.53 1.62
C ASN A 211 12.42 17.71 2.03
N GLN A 212 12.86 16.92 2.99
CA GLN A 212 14.25 16.82 3.40
C GLN A 212 14.82 15.41 3.17
N ILE A 213 13.97 14.44 2.79
CA ILE A 213 14.39 13.05 2.61
C ILE A 213 15.14 12.91 1.27
N PRO A 214 16.36 12.34 1.26
CA PRO A 214 17.08 12.10 0.02
C PRO A 214 16.35 11.10 -0.88
N LEU A 215 16.17 11.44 -2.16
CA LEU A 215 15.47 10.56 -3.12
C LEU A 215 16.20 9.23 -3.33
N LYS A 216 17.51 9.18 -3.13
CA LYS A 216 18.28 7.92 -3.12
C LYS A 216 17.82 6.99 -1.99
N LEU A 217 17.46 7.51 -0.80
CA LEU A 217 16.86 6.73 0.27
C LEU A 217 15.47 6.24 -0.13
N VAL A 218 14.64 7.13 -0.70
CA VAL A 218 13.31 6.78 -1.19
C VAL A 218 13.38 5.66 -2.23
N SER A 219 14.28 5.75 -3.20
CA SER A 219 14.43 4.73 -4.25
C SER A 219 14.82 3.34 -3.71
N ILE A 220 15.52 3.28 -2.57
CA ILE A 220 15.78 2.00 -1.90
C ILE A 220 14.47 1.41 -1.36
N PHE A 221 13.61 2.18 -0.72
CA PHE A 221 12.32 1.69 -0.25
C PHE A 221 11.42 1.25 -1.40
N GLU A 222 11.35 2.04 -2.49
CA GLU A 222 10.55 1.72 -3.68
C GLU A 222 11.01 0.42 -4.35
N LYS A 223 12.31 0.14 -4.39
CA LYS A 223 12.89 -1.12 -4.87
C LYS A 223 12.36 -2.32 -4.11
N TYR A 224 12.04 -2.16 -2.83
CA TYR A 224 11.52 -3.21 -1.95
C TYR A 224 9.98 -3.21 -1.83
N GLY A 225 9.27 -2.48 -2.69
CA GLY A 225 7.81 -2.52 -2.75
C GLY A 225 7.08 -1.53 -1.84
N PHE A 226 7.80 -0.56 -1.28
CA PHE A 226 7.20 0.49 -0.46
C PHE A 226 6.96 1.75 -1.29
N ILE A 227 5.74 2.28 -1.28
CA ILE A 227 5.47 3.64 -1.74
C ILE A 227 5.87 4.65 -0.66
N TRP A 228 6.10 5.89 -1.06
CA TRP A 228 6.51 6.98 -0.18
C TRP A 228 5.45 8.08 -0.08
N GLY A 229 5.07 8.45 1.13
CA GLY A 229 4.10 9.51 1.38
C GLY A 229 4.58 10.92 0.98
N GLY A 230 5.88 11.10 0.71
CA GLY A 230 6.38 12.34 0.13
C GLY A 230 5.96 12.57 -1.33
N ASN A 231 5.43 11.55 -2.01
CA ASN A 231 4.85 11.66 -3.35
C ASN A 231 3.35 12.04 -3.34
N TRP A 232 2.80 12.40 -2.19
CA TRP A 232 1.42 12.85 -2.07
C TRP A 232 1.31 14.38 -2.11
N LYS A 233 0.22 14.92 -2.64
CA LYS A 233 -0.16 16.33 -2.49
C LYS A 233 -0.19 16.69 -1.00
N HIS A 234 -0.82 15.82 -0.20
CA HIS A 234 -0.86 15.88 1.26
C HIS A 234 0.33 15.10 1.83
N TYR A 235 1.53 15.61 1.58
CA TYR A 235 2.78 14.90 1.83
C TYR A 235 3.00 14.52 3.29
N ASP A 236 3.52 13.30 3.45
CA ASP A 236 4.01 12.75 4.70
C ASP A 236 5.37 12.08 4.43
N THR A 237 6.44 12.88 4.53
CA THR A 237 7.74 12.45 4.03
C THR A 237 8.43 11.43 4.93
N MET A 238 7.94 11.19 6.17
CA MET A 238 8.43 10.09 7.01
C MET A 238 7.81 8.75 6.63
N HIS A 239 6.63 8.75 6.01
CA HIS A 239 5.79 7.57 5.83
C HIS A 239 6.16 6.75 4.61
N PHE A 240 6.44 5.46 4.84
CA PHE A 240 6.61 4.44 3.80
C PHE A 240 5.61 3.32 4.04
N GLU A 241 4.92 2.88 2.98
CA GLU A 241 3.84 1.90 3.04
C GLU A 241 4.05 0.81 1.99
N PHE A 242 4.00 -0.47 2.41
CA PHE A 242 4.18 -1.59 1.49
C PHE A 242 2.97 -1.74 0.56
N ARG A 243 3.13 -1.30 -0.68
CA ARG A 243 2.08 -1.26 -1.71
C ARG A 243 2.66 -1.67 -3.07
N PRO A 244 3.15 -2.93 -3.19
CA PRO A 244 3.82 -3.38 -4.42
C PRO A 244 2.92 -3.30 -5.66
N GLU A 245 1.59 -3.40 -5.52
CA GLU A 245 0.62 -3.28 -6.61
C GLU A 245 0.63 -1.90 -7.28
N LEU A 246 1.04 -0.86 -6.58
CA LEU A 246 1.14 0.50 -7.13
C LEU A 246 2.49 0.78 -7.83
N LEU A 247 3.45 -0.13 -7.68
CA LEU A 247 4.80 -0.01 -8.26
C LEU A 247 5.02 -0.91 -9.49
N LEU A 248 4.03 -1.77 -9.83
CA LEU A 248 4.06 -2.73 -10.93
C LEU A 248 3.64 -2.13 -12.27
#